data_3e5167a033b12747db6938d71795d828
#
_entry.id   3e5167a033b12747db6938d71795d828
#
_cell.length_a   1.000
_cell.length_b   1.000
_cell.length_c   1.000
_cell.angle_alpha   90.00
_cell.angle_beta   90.00
_cell.angle_gamma   90.00
#
_symmetry.space_group_name_H-M   'P 1'
#
loop_
_entity.id
_entity.type
_entity.pdbx_description
1 polymer ?
#
loop_
_entity_poly.entity_id
_entity_poly.type
_entity_poly.pdbx_seq_one_letter_code
_entity_poly.pdbx_strand_id
1 'polypeptide(L)'
;MTDEEFEPPAAGGAPGVPDVAAERPTAARRVVALLEVLLCSDYPTQAALGTTFAAFGYRPYSATGQLRVGFVVALSLADTALLIGLMLCFLYAHGERARDVFLGRRRVAPEASLGIPLIVVALAIGIAILATVQRYAPSLHTVEHNPLQDLIRTPRNAWLFALVVVVAGGLREELQRAFLLRRFEWLGGASFGLVVVSLAFGAGHLLQGVDAAIATGTLGAFWGLVYLRRRSVVAPVVSHSGFNLLQIVQFLVVGK
;
A
#
# COMPACT_ATOMS: atom_id res chain seq x y z
N MET A 1 -11.22 -75.26 27.81
CA MET A 1 -11.64 -74.16 26.93
C MET A 1 -11.27 -72.93 27.70
N THR A 2 -10.03 -72.42 27.47
CA THR A 2 -9.42 -71.33 28.21
C THR A 2 -9.62 -70.05 27.38
N ASP A 3 -10.32 -69.07 27.97
CA ASP A 3 -10.57 -67.78 27.40
C ASP A 3 -9.24 -67.04 27.40
N GLU A 4 -8.64 -66.87 26.22
CA GLU A 4 -7.52 -65.92 26.03
C GLU A 4 -8.09 -64.49 25.88
N GLU A 5 -7.90 -63.66 26.91
CA GLU A 5 -8.17 -62.25 26.89
C GLU A 5 -7.24 -61.56 25.84
N PHE A 6 -7.85 -60.99 24.81
CA PHE A 6 -7.15 -60.20 23.80
C PHE A 6 -6.83 -58.81 24.37
N GLU A 7 -5.59 -58.58 24.78
CA GLU A 7 -5.08 -57.23 25.11
C GLU A 7 -4.84 -56.45 23.83
N PRO A 8 -5.50 -55.28 23.63
CA PRO A 8 -5.20 -54.43 22.47
C PRO A 8 -3.79 -53.80 22.64
N PRO A 9 -3.00 -53.66 21.54
CA PRO A 9 -1.69 -53.09 21.62
C PRO A 9 -1.76 -51.61 22.07
N ALA A 10 -0.89 -51.26 23.04
CA ALA A 10 -0.74 -49.93 23.57
C ALA A 10 -0.58 -48.92 22.42
N ALA A 11 -1.44 -47.88 22.38
CA ALA A 11 -1.35 -46.78 21.46
C ALA A 11 -0.01 -46.08 21.65
N GLY A 12 0.94 -46.38 20.76
CA GLY A 12 2.21 -45.64 20.65
C GLY A 12 1.90 -44.19 20.38
N GLY A 13 2.11 -43.33 21.39
CA GLY A 13 2.00 -41.88 21.23
C GLY A 13 2.87 -41.45 20.07
N ALA A 14 2.24 -40.85 19.07
CA ALA A 14 2.97 -40.13 18.01
C ALA A 14 3.94 -39.15 18.65
N PRO A 15 5.21 -39.08 18.23
CA PRO A 15 6.14 -38.09 18.76
C PRO A 15 5.51 -36.70 18.57
N GLY A 16 5.27 -36.03 19.70
CA GLY A 16 4.71 -34.69 19.71
C GLY A 16 5.51 -33.80 18.75
N VAL A 17 4.84 -33.31 17.72
CA VAL A 17 5.39 -32.20 16.90
C VAL A 17 5.73 -31.12 17.91
N PRO A 18 7.00 -30.68 18.03
CA PRO A 18 7.33 -29.61 18.94
C PRO A 18 6.46 -28.41 18.56
N ASP A 19 5.68 -27.96 19.53
CA ASP A 19 4.92 -26.73 19.44
C ASP A 19 5.96 -25.61 19.27
N VAL A 20 6.23 -25.24 18.01
CA VAL A 20 7.08 -24.11 17.68
C VAL A 20 6.25 -22.87 18.05
N ALA A 21 6.14 -22.64 19.36
CA ALA A 21 5.65 -21.38 19.90
C ALA A 21 6.45 -20.29 19.16
N ALA A 22 5.76 -19.50 18.36
CA ALA A 22 6.37 -18.48 17.53
C ALA A 22 7.27 -17.62 18.42
N GLU A 23 8.60 -17.84 18.34
CA GLU A 23 9.57 -17.14 19.17
C GLU A 23 9.33 -15.64 19.07
N ARG A 24 9.14 -15.00 20.22
CA ARG A 24 8.95 -13.55 20.26
C ARG A 24 10.17 -12.88 19.63
N PRO A 25 9.98 -11.94 18.69
CA PRO A 25 11.10 -11.30 18.02
C PRO A 25 12.01 -10.60 19.06
N THR A 26 13.32 -10.78 18.92
CA THR A 26 14.33 -10.15 19.79
C THR A 26 14.24 -8.62 19.71
N ALA A 27 14.76 -7.91 20.72
CA ALA A 27 14.80 -6.45 20.71
C ALA A 27 15.57 -5.92 19.48
N ALA A 28 16.68 -6.54 19.11
CA ALA A 28 17.44 -6.17 17.92
C ALA A 28 16.60 -6.31 16.64
N ARG A 29 15.86 -7.40 16.50
CA ARG A 29 14.97 -7.61 15.34
C ARG A 29 13.87 -6.57 15.26
N ARG A 30 13.31 -6.14 16.39
CA ARG A 30 12.32 -5.06 16.45
C ARG A 30 12.90 -3.72 16.02
N VAL A 31 14.10 -3.37 16.48
CA VAL A 31 14.78 -2.14 16.09
C VAL A 31 15.03 -2.13 14.58
N VAL A 32 15.56 -3.22 14.03
CA VAL A 32 15.76 -3.34 12.57
C VAL A 32 14.44 -3.19 11.82
N ALA A 33 13.38 -3.89 12.24
CA ALA A 33 12.06 -3.76 11.62
C ALA A 33 11.52 -2.33 11.66
N LEU A 34 11.72 -1.61 12.77
CA LEU A 34 11.31 -0.21 12.89
C LEU A 34 12.09 0.69 11.92
N LEU A 35 13.41 0.50 11.80
CA LEU A 35 14.22 1.24 10.84
C LEU A 35 13.78 0.97 9.40
N GLU A 36 13.49 -0.27 9.05
CA GLU A 36 12.98 -0.63 7.73
C GLU A 36 11.60 -0.02 7.45
N VAL A 37 10.70 0.00 8.45
CA VAL A 37 9.40 0.68 8.35
C VAL A 37 9.60 2.17 8.10
N LEU A 38 10.48 2.83 8.84
CA LEU A 38 10.76 4.25 8.66
C LEU A 38 11.35 4.55 7.29
N LEU A 39 12.38 3.79 6.86
CA LEU A 39 13.04 3.99 5.58
C LEU A 39 12.12 3.70 4.39
N CYS A 40 11.26 2.70 4.52
CA CYS A 40 10.31 2.33 3.47
C CYS A 40 8.92 2.99 3.64
N SER A 41 8.78 4.00 4.50
CA SER A 41 7.52 4.72 4.71
C SER A 41 7.18 5.73 3.61
N ASP A 42 8.04 5.91 2.60
CA ASP A 42 7.93 6.90 1.52
C ASP A 42 8.42 8.32 1.90
N TYR A 43 8.22 8.75 3.14
CA TYR A 43 8.59 10.08 3.59
C TYR A 43 10.09 10.40 3.49
N PRO A 44 11.02 9.55 3.98
CA PRO A 44 12.46 9.84 3.89
C PRO A 44 12.98 9.82 2.45
N THR A 45 12.48 8.90 1.61
CA THR A 45 12.93 8.76 0.23
C THR A 45 12.46 9.93 -0.62
N GLN A 46 11.21 10.35 -0.49
CA GLN A 46 10.69 11.54 -1.16
C GLN A 46 11.41 12.82 -0.71
N ALA A 47 11.67 12.98 0.59
CA ALA A 47 12.42 14.12 1.10
C ALA A 47 13.85 14.14 0.53
N ALA A 48 14.55 13.01 0.51
CA ALA A 48 15.90 12.89 -0.03
C ALA A 48 15.93 13.18 -1.54
N LEU A 49 15.01 12.61 -2.32
CA LEU A 49 14.91 12.86 -3.75
C LEU A 49 14.50 14.30 -4.06
N GLY A 50 13.51 14.83 -3.33
CA GLY A 50 13.07 16.21 -3.51
C GLY A 50 14.16 17.24 -3.24
N THR A 51 14.95 17.06 -2.16
CA THR A 51 16.11 17.91 -1.85
C THR A 51 17.22 17.75 -2.88
N THR A 52 17.47 16.53 -3.35
CA THR A 52 18.43 16.25 -4.42
C THR A 52 18.02 16.96 -5.71
N PHE A 53 16.77 16.83 -6.14
CA PHE A 53 16.26 17.52 -7.33
C PHE A 53 16.37 19.04 -7.19
N ALA A 54 16.03 19.57 -6.01
CA ALA A 54 16.17 21.01 -5.74
C ALA A 54 17.62 21.51 -5.81
N ALA A 55 18.60 20.71 -5.33
CA ALA A 55 20.02 21.03 -5.43
C ALA A 55 20.50 21.10 -6.89
N PHE A 56 19.92 20.31 -7.79
CA PHE A 56 20.15 20.40 -9.23
C PHE A 56 19.28 21.46 -9.95
N GLY A 57 18.57 22.30 -9.20
CA GLY A 57 17.72 23.36 -9.78
C GLY A 57 16.38 22.87 -10.32
N TYR A 58 16.06 21.57 -10.17
CA TYR A 58 14.80 21.00 -10.63
C TYR A 58 13.74 21.16 -9.54
N ARG A 59 12.86 22.15 -9.70
CA ARG A 59 11.88 22.55 -8.68
C ARG A 59 10.47 22.07 -9.02
N PRO A 60 9.62 21.78 -7.99
CA PRO A 60 8.26 21.28 -8.19
C PRO A 60 7.34 22.31 -8.87
N TYR A 61 7.54 23.60 -8.61
CA TYR A 61 6.69 24.66 -9.14
C TYR A 61 7.38 25.48 -10.21
N SER A 62 6.59 25.97 -11.18
CA SER A 62 7.01 26.96 -12.17
C SER A 62 7.13 28.35 -11.52
N ALA A 63 7.66 29.32 -12.26
CA ALA A 63 7.67 30.75 -11.85
C ALA A 63 6.26 31.32 -11.62
N THR A 64 5.23 30.71 -12.24
CA THR A 64 3.81 31.08 -12.08
C THR A 64 3.10 30.32 -10.95
N GLY A 65 3.84 29.55 -10.13
CA GLY A 65 3.29 28.77 -9.01
C GLY A 65 2.57 27.47 -9.41
N GLN A 66 2.61 27.09 -10.69
CA GLN A 66 1.96 25.86 -11.15
C GLN A 66 2.85 24.64 -10.91
N LEU A 67 2.25 23.53 -10.46
CA LEU A 67 2.95 22.25 -10.27
C LEU A 67 3.41 21.69 -11.63
N ARG A 68 4.67 21.27 -11.71
CA ARG A 68 5.27 20.74 -12.94
C ARG A 68 5.04 19.24 -13.07
N VAL A 69 4.30 18.82 -14.11
CA VAL A 69 4.07 17.40 -14.41
C VAL A 69 5.38 16.62 -14.49
N GLY A 70 6.39 17.16 -15.19
CA GLY A 70 7.69 16.49 -15.32
C GLY A 70 8.37 16.23 -13.98
N PHE A 71 8.26 17.16 -13.01
CA PHE A 71 8.79 16.96 -11.66
C PHE A 71 8.05 15.83 -10.94
N VAL A 72 6.72 15.85 -10.98
CA VAL A 72 5.91 14.81 -10.33
C VAL A 72 6.22 13.43 -10.92
N VAL A 73 6.28 13.31 -12.24
CA VAL A 73 6.63 12.06 -12.93
C VAL A 73 8.03 11.58 -12.53
N ALA A 74 9.04 12.46 -12.59
CA ALA A 74 10.41 12.11 -12.27
C ALA A 74 10.57 11.69 -10.81
N LEU A 75 9.98 12.46 -9.87
CA LEU A 75 10.00 12.13 -8.44
C LEU A 75 9.31 10.80 -8.16
N SER A 76 8.09 10.61 -8.67
CA SER A 76 7.31 9.39 -8.43
C SER A 76 7.99 8.13 -8.97
N LEU A 77 8.57 8.19 -10.18
CA LEU A 77 9.25 7.05 -10.77
C LEU A 77 10.62 6.77 -10.10
N ALA A 78 11.39 7.82 -9.76
CA ALA A 78 12.65 7.67 -9.04
C ALA A 78 12.41 7.08 -7.64
N ASP A 79 11.41 7.58 -6.92
CA ASP A 79 11.02 7.08 -5.61
C ASP A 79 10.49 5.63 -5.69
N THR A 80 9.70 5.30 -6.71
CA THR A 80 9.27 3.92 -6.97
C THR A 80 10.47 2.98 -7.12
N ALA A 81 11.46 3.35 -7.93
CA ALA A 81 12.65 2.54 -8.14
C ALA A 81 13.47 2.39 -6.85
N LEU A 82 13.65 3.48 -6.11
CA LEU A 82 14.39 3.50 -4.84
C LEU A 82 13.70 2.63 -3.78
N LEU A 83 12.40 2.81 -3.57
CA LEU A 83 11.63 2.05 -2.57
C LEU A 83 11.56 0.56 -2.90
N ILE A 84 11.30 0.20 -4.15
CA ILE A 84 11.31 -1.22 -4.56
C ILE A 84 12.72 -1.79 -4.34
N GLY A 85 13.78 -1.06 -4.71
CA GLY A 85 15.15 -1.48 -4.47
C GLY A 85 15.45 -1.69 -2.99
N LEU A 86 15.06 -0.77 -2.10
CA LEU A 86 15.22 -0.89 -0.65
C LEU A 86 14.45 -2.09 -0.10
N MET A 87 13.19 -2.25 -0.47
CA MET A 87 12.39 -3.39 -0.02
C MET A 87 13.00 -4.73 -0.45
N LEU A 88 13.46 -4.85 -1.69
CA LEU A 88 14.11 -6.06 -2.18
C LEU A 88 15.43 -6.32 -1.46
N CYS A 89 16.22 -5.28 -1.20
CA CYS A 89 17.46 -5.35 -0.43
C CYS A 89 17.21 -5.88 1.00
N PHE A 90 16.22 -5.33 1.69
CA PHE A 90 15.87 -5.78 3.05
C PHE A 90 15.30 -7.21 3.06
N LEU A 91 14.45 -7.57 2.09
CA LEU A 91 13.98 -8.95 1.96
C LEU A 91 15.15 -9.91 1.74
N TYR A 92 16.07 -9.56 0.86
CA TYR A 92 17.27 -10.37 0.62
C TYR A 92 18.15 -10.50 1.87
N ALA A 93 18.39 -9.40 2.59
CA ALA A 93 19.18 -9.39 3.83
C ALA A 93 18.58 -10.29 4.92
N HIS A 94 17.28 -10.48 4.94
CA HIS A 94 16.58 -11.38 5.85
C HIS A 94 16.37 -12.80 5.31
N GLY A 95 16.85 -13.12 4.10
CA GLY A 95 16.61 -14.40 3.45
C GLY A 95 15.14 -14.63 3.05
N GLU A 96 14.33 -13.56 3.01
CA GLU A 96 12.93 -13.63 2.61
C GLU A 96 12.81 -13.56 1.08
N ARG A 97 11.98 -14.42 0.49
CA ARG A 97 11.71 -14.37 -0.94
C ARG A 97 10.65 -13.33 -1.24
N ALA A 98 10.94 -12.37 -2.12
CA ALA A 98 9.99 -11.34 -2.54
C ALA A 98 8.66 -11.94 -3.05
N ARG A 99 8.73 -13.08 -3.76
CA ARG A 99 7.54 -13.80 -4.21
C ARG A 99 6.62 -14.20 -3.04
N ASP A 100 7.18 -14.67 -1.93
CA ASP A 100 6.38 -15.15 -0.80
C ASP A 100 5.69 -14.00 -0.08
N VAL A 101 6.32 -12.82 -0.03
CA VAL A 101 5.74 -11.61 0.56
C VAL A 101 4.70 -10.98 -0.37
N PHE A 102 5.01 -10.85 -1.67
CA PHE A 102 4.16 -10.10 -2.59
C PHE A 102 3.11 -10.94 -3.33
N LEU A 103 3.40 -12.19 -3.68
CA LEU A 103 2.46 -13.05 -4.42
C LEU A 103 1.89 -14.19 -3.58
N GLY A 104 2.61 -14.59 -2.52
CA GLY A 104 2.24 -15.74 -1.70
C GLY A 104 2.15 -17.02 -2.53
N ARG A 105 1.20 -17.88 -2.17
CA ARG A 105 0.94 -19.16 -2.86
C ARG A 105 -0.17 -19.08 -3.90
N ARG A 106 -0.69 -17.88 -4.17
CA ARG A 106 -1.85 -17.70 -5.04
C ARG A 106 -1.46 -17.57 -6.51
N ARG A 107 -2.37 -17.99 -7.38
CA ARG A 107 -2.22 -17.81 -8.83
C ARG A 107 -2.55 -16.36 -9.21
N VAL A 108 -1.74 -15.74 -10.06
CA VAL A 108 -1.89 -14.32 -10.44
C VAL A 108 -3.22 -14.03 -11.12
N ALA A 109 -3.65 -14.87 -12.09
CA ALA A 109 -4.85 -14.59 -12.87
C ALA A 109 -6.13 -14.56 -12.04
N PRO A 110 -6.44 -15.51 -11.14
CA PRO A 110 -7.60 -15.43 -10.25
C PRO A 110 -7.55 -14.23 -9.29
N GLU A 111 -6.37 -13.84 -8.80
CA GLU A 111 -6.22 -12.66 -7.94
C GLU A 111 -6.47 -11.37 -8.75
N ALA A 112 -5.98 -11.29 -9.99
CA ALA A 112 -6.26 -10.15 -10.86
C ALA A 112 -7.77 -10.05 -11.16
N SER A 113 -8.43 -11.17 -11.47
CA SER A 113 -9.89 -11.19 -11.68
C SER A 113 -10.66 -10.75 -10.42
N LEU A 114 -10.19 -11.10 -9.23
CA LEU A 114 -10.77 -10.62 -7.97
C LEU A 114 -10.59 -9.09 -7.82
N GLY A 115 -9.46 -8.55 -8.27
CA GLY A 115 -9.19 -7.11 -8.20
C GLY A 115 -10.24 -6.26 -8.94
N ILE A 116 -10.81 -6.78 -10.03
CA ILE A 116 -11.80 -6.04 -10.86
C ILE A 116 -13.05 -5.63 -10.06
N PRO A 117 -13.83 -6.54 -9.45
CA PRO A 117 -14.99 -6.13 -8.64
C PRO A 117 -14.59 -5.30 -7.42
N LEU A 118 -13.38 -5.45 -6.89
CA LEU A 118 -12.90 -4.63 -5.77
C LEU A 118 -12.69 -3.16 -6.18
N ILE A 119 -12.57 -2.82 -7.47
CA ILE A 119 -12.59 -1.42 -7.95
C ILE A 119 -13.93 -0.77 -7.58
N VAL A 120 -15.04 -1.46 -7.84
CA VAL A 120 -16.39 -0.95 -7.54
C VAL A 120 -16.56 -0.78 -6.03
N VAL A 121 -16.07 -1.72 -5.23
CA VAL A 121 -16.11 -1.63 -3.77
C VAL A 121 -15.30 -0.43 -3.28
N ALA A 122 -14.09 -0.22 -3.81
CA ALA A 122 -13.25 0.92 -3.46
C ALA A 122 -13.93 2.25 -3.83
N LEU A 123 -14.54 2.35 -5.02
CA LEU A 123 -15.33 3.53 -5.42
C LEU A 123 -16.50 3.79 -4.46
N ALA A 124 -17.26 2.75 -4.12
CA ALA A 124 -18.37 2.88 -3.18
C ALA A 124 -17.92 3.36 -1.80
N ILE A 125 -16.80 2.83 -1.28
CA ILE A 125 -16.19 3.28 -0.02
C ILE A 125 -15.79 4.75 -0.10
N GLY A 126 -15.04 5.15 -1.14
CA GLY A 126 -14.59 6.52 -1.33
C GLY A 126 -15.75 7.51 -1.41
N ILE A 127 -16.75 7.21 -2.25
CA ILE A 127 -17.97 8.05 -2.41
C ILE A 127 -18.72 8.14 -1.07
N ALA A 128 -18.93 7.03 -0.37
CA ALA A 128 -19.67 7.01 0.90
C ALA A 128 -18.96 7.87 1.97
N ILE A 129 -17.62 7.79 2.06
CA ILE A 129 -16.86 8.59 3.02
C ILE A 129 -16.92 10.07 2.66
N LEU A 130 -16.63 10.44 1.41
CA LEU A 130 -16.67 11.83 0.98
C LEU A 130 -18.07 12.44 1.16
N ALA A 131 -19.11 11.73 0.76
CA ALA A 131 -20.49 12.16 0.95
C ALA A 131 -20.86 12.33 2.45
N THR A 132 -20.39 11.41 3.31
CA THR A 132 -20.61 11.49 4.75
C THR A 132 -19.89 12.68 5.36
N VAL A 133 -18.61 12.88 5.02
CA VAL A 133 -17.83 14.03 5.50
C VAL A 133 -18.46 15.33 5.04
N GLN A 134 -18.79 15.47 3.76
CA GLN A 134 -19.42 16.68 3.23
C GLN A 134 -20.79 16.98 3.87
N ARG A 135 -21.55 15.94 4.22
CA ARG A 135 -22.89 16.10 4.84
C ARG A 135 -22.82 16.45 6.32
N TYR A 136 -21.92 15.83 7.09
CA TYR A 136 -21.92 15.92 8.56
C TYR A 136 -20.75 16.71 9.15
N ALA A 137 -19.67 16.90 8.40
CA ALA A 137 -18.47 17.60 8.81
C ALA A 137 -17.87 18.42 7.64
N PRO A 138 -18.64 19.36 7.03
CA PRO A 138 -18.20 20.10 5.83
C PRO A 138 -16.93 20.92 6.07
N SER A 139 -16.61 21.28 7.32
CA SER A 139 -15.37 21.96 7.68
C SER A 139 -14.10 21.12 7.41
N LEU A 140 -14.22 19.81 7.22
CA LEU A 140 -13.11 18.92 6.85
C LEU A 140 -12.84 18.92 5.33
N HIS A 141 -13.72 19.48 4.52
CA HIS A 141 -13.45 19.76 3.10
C HIS A 141 -12.58 21.03 3.01
N THR A 142 -11.26 20.84 3.18
CA THR A 142 -10.30 21.94 3.33
C THR A 142 -9.65 22.38 2.03
N VAL A 143 -9.86 21.65 0.92
CA VAL A 143 -9.28 21.92 -0.39
C VAL A 143 -10.39 21.83 -1.44
N GLU A 144 -10.83 22.96 -1.99
CA GLU A 144 -11.89 23.03 -3.00
C GLU A 144 -11.46 22.46 -4.35
N HIS A 145 -10.17 22.60 -4.69
CA HIS A 145 -9.60 22.15 -5.96
C HIS A 145 -8.37 21.28 -5.71
N ASN A 146 -8.46 20.01 -6.10
CA ASN A 146 -7.33 19.09 -5.95
C ASN A 146 -6.17 19.51 -6.87
N PRO A 147 -4.98 19.88 -6.35
CA PRO A 147 -3.86 20.36 -7.15
C PRO A 147 -3.35 19.35 -8.18
N LEU A 148 -3.65 18.06 -8.01
CA LEU A 148 -3.29 17.03 -8.99
C LEU A 148 -4.14 17.11 -10.27
N GLN A 149 -5.34 17.70 -10.22
CA GLN A 149 -6.18 17.90 -11.40
C GLN A 149 -5.53 18.86 -12.41
N ASP A 150 -4.72 19.80 -11.93
CA ASP A 150 -3.97 20.70 -12.80
C ASP A 150 -2.93 19.99 -13.66
N LEU A 151 -2.50 18.81 -13.24
CA LEU A 151 -1.50 18.02 -13.97
C LEU A 151 -2.06 17.35 -15.23
N ILE A 152 -3.38 17.16 -15.34
CA ILE A 152 -4.01 16.35 -16.40
C ILE A 152 -4.75 17.20 -17.46
N ARG A 153 -4.46 18.50 -17.55
CA ARG A 153 -5.11 19.46 -18.48
C ARG A 153 -4.89 19.16 -19.98
N THR A 154 -3.86 18.41 -20.32
CA THR A 154 -3.60 18.02 -21.72
C THR A 154 -3.59 16.49 -21.86
N PRO A 155 -3.95 15.94 -23.04
CA PRO A 155 -3.94 14.49 -23.26
C PRO A 155 -2.57 13.84 -22.95
N ARG A 156 -1.48 14.51 -23.34
CA ARG A 156 -0.11 14.03 -23.04
C ARG A 156 0.12 13.92 -21.54
N ASN A 157 -0.26 14.95 -20.79
CA ASN A 157 -0.09 14.97 -19.34
C ASN A 157 -0.98 13.95 -18.65
N ALA A 158 -2.21 13.76 -19.14
CA ALA A 158 -3.12 12.74 -18.63
C ALA A 158 -2.53 11.32 -18.79
N TRP A 159 -1.93 11.01 -19.93
CA TRP A 159 -1.24 9.72 -20.14
C TRP A 159 -0.01 9.54 -19.23
N LEU A 160 0.81 10.59 -19.08
CA LEU A 160 1.95 10.55 -18.17
C LEU A 160 1.50 10.35 -16.72
N PHE A 161 0.44 11.04 -16.31
CA PHE A 161 -0.11 10.90 -14.97
C PHE A 161 -0.80 9.54 -14.77
N ALA A 162 -1.47 9.00 -15.80
CA ALA A 162 -2.01 7.63 -15.76
C ALA A 162 -0.91 6.58 -15.52
N LEU A 163 0.26 6.75 -16.15
CA LEU A 163 1.43 5.90 -15.87
C LEU A 163 1.85 6.01 -14.40
N VAL A 164 1.94 7.24 -13.86
CA VAL A 164 2.33 7.47 -12.46
C VAL A 164 1.33 6.82 -11.50
N VAL A 165 0.03 7.00 -11.69
CA VAL A 165 -0.97 6.45 -10.77
C VAL A 165 -1.06 4.92 -10.82
N VAL A 166 -0.67 4.29 -11.93
CA VAL A 166 -0.57 2.82 -12.02
C VAL A 166 0.73 2.32 -11.38
N VAL A 167 1.86 2.94 -11.71
CA VAL A 167 3.19 2.45 -11.28
C VAL A 167 3.49 2.86 -9.84
N ALA A 168 3.32 4.13 -9.49
CA ALA A 168 3.56 4.62 -8.14
C ALA A 168 2.34 4.42 -7.25
N GLY A 169 1.15 4.86 -7.67
CA GLY A 169 -0.07 4.78 -6.87
C GLY A 169 -0.65 3.37 -6.74
N GLY A 170 -0.62 2.56 -7.78
CA GLY A 170 -1.16 1.19 -7.73
C GLY A 170 -0.11 0.15 -7.29
N LEU A 171 0.94 -0.01 -8.09
CA LEU A 171 1.92 -1.08 -7.89
C LEU A 171 2.82 -0.82 -6.67
N ARG A 172 3.55 0.31 -6.66
CA ARG A 172 4.53 0.61 -5.62
C ARG A 172 3.88 0.66 -4.23
N GLU A 173 2.75 1.36 -4.09
CA GLU A 173 2.08 1.52 -2.79
C GLU A 173 1.54 0.20 -2.23
N GLU A 174 1.06 -0.71 -3.07
CA GLU A 174 0.61 -2.02 -2.61
C GLU A 174 1.78 -2.95 -2.25
N LEU A 175 2.90 -2.90 -2.99
CA LEU A 175 4.14 -3.58 -2.59
C LEU A 175 4.66 -3.04 -1.26
N GLN A 176 4.71 -1.73 -1.11
CA GLN A 176 5.11 -1.04 0.10
C GLN A 176 4.21 -1.41 1.29
N ARG A 177 2.90 -1.38 1.11
CA ARG A 177 1.93 -1.77 2.15
C ARG A 177 2.15 -3.21 2.60
N ALA A 178 2.33 -4.14 1.66
CA ALA A 178 2.62 -5.53 1.96
C ALA A 178 3.92 -5.70 2.76
N PHE A 179 4.99 -5.02 2.35
CA PHE A 179 6.28 -5.02 3.03
C PHE A 179 6.15 -4.46 4.46
N LEU A 180 5.54 -3.30 4.63
CA LEU A 180 5.36 -2.65 5.93
C LEU A 180 4.53 -3.54 6.87
N LEU A 181 3.40 -4.08 6.41
CA LEU A 181 2.57 -4.99 7.20
C LEU A 181 3.34 -6.24 7.63
N ARG A 182 4.23 -6.77 6.77
CA ARG A 182 5.12 -7.87 7.11
C ARG A 182 6.09 -7.50 8.23
N ARG A 183 6.65 -6.28 8.22
CA ARG A 183 7.54 -5.79 9.29
C ARG A 183 6.80 -5.57 10.61
N PHE A 184 5.55 -5.10 10.53
CA PHE A 184 4.71 -4.93 11.72
C PHE A 184 4.37 -6.26 12.43
N GLU A 185 4.41 -7.41 11.75
CA GLU A 185 4.29 -8.71 12.41
C GLU A 185 5.35 -8.90 13.52
N TRP A 186 6.51 -8.23 13.40
CA TRP A 186 7.58 -8.25 14.40
C TRP A 186 7.48 -7.12 15.45
N LEU A 187 6.73 -6.06 15.18
CA LEU A 187 6.63 -4.87 16.05
C LEU A 187 5.44 -4.93 17.01
N GLY A 188 4.28 -5.21 16.54
CA GLY A 188 3.05 -5.19 17.33
C GLY A 188 1.90 -5.98 16.72
N GLY A 189 2.20 -6.70 15.63
CA GLY A 189 1.22 -7.49 14.89
C GLY A 189 0.62 -6.76 13.68
N ALA A 190 0.08 -7.56 12.77
CA ALA A 190 -0.43 -7.08 11.49
C ALA A 190 -1.63 -6.11 11.64
N SER A 191 -2.50 -6.31 12.64
CA SER A 191 -3.64 -5.43 12.89
C SER A 191 -3.21 -4.03 13.34
N PHE A 192 -2.23 -3.94 14.25
CA PHE A 192 -1.63 -2.68 14.66
C PHE A 192 -0.95 -2.01 13.45
N GLY A 193 -0.17 -2.78 12.69
CA GLY A 193 0.46 -2.30 11.46
C GLY A 193 -0.55 -1.76 10.44
N LEU A 194 -1.70 -2.42 10.26
CA LEU A 194 -2.75 -1.96 9.37
C LEU A 194 -3.25 -0.56 9.75
N VAL A 195 -3.49 -0.32 11.04
CA VAL A 195 -3.92 1.00 11.52
C VAL A 195 -2.83 2.06 11.25
N VAL A 196 -1.58 1.78 11.67
CA VAL A 196 -0.47 2.74 11.53
C VAL A 196 -0.20 3.07 10.06
N VAL A 197 -0.10 2.05 9.20
CA VAL A 197 0.17 2.22 7.76
C VAL A 197 -0.96 2.97 7.07
N SER A 198 -2.22 2.70 7.44
CA SER A 198 -3.38 3.39 6.86
C SER A 198 -3.47 4.85 7.28
N LEU A 199 -3.15 5.17 8.55
CA LEU A 199 -3.08 6.55 9.02
C LEU A 199 -1.95 7.33 8.34
N ALA A 200 -0.75 6.73 8.22
CA ALA A 200 0.37 7.33 7.51
C ALA A 200 0.03 7.55 6.03
N PHE A 201 -0.60 6.58 5.39
CA PHE A 201 -1.04 6.69 4.00
C PHE A 201 -2.04 7.82 3.78
N GLY A 202 -3.05 7.95 4.66
CA GLY A 202 -3.98 9.07 4.64
C GLY A 202 -3.26 10.42 4.85
N ALA A 203 -2.32 10.49 5.82
CA ALA A 203 -1.55 11.71 6.11
C ALA A 203 -0.74 12.18 4.89
N GLY A 204 -0.21 11.29 4.07
CA GLY A 204 0.46 11.61 2.80
C GLY A 204 -0.45 12.32 1.78
N HIS A 205 -1.77 12.25 1.96
CA HIS A 205 -2.76 12.86 1.05
C HIS A 205 -3.38 14.16 1.60
N LEU A 206 -2.91 14.70 2.74
CA LEU A 206 -3.44 15.92 3.35
C LEU A 206 -3.39 17.15 2.42
N LEU A 207 -2.46 17.21 1.47
CA LEU A 207 -2.40 18.26 0.45
C LEU A 207 -3.60 18.25 -0.50
N GLN A 208 -4.34 17.15 -0.57
CA GLN A 208 -5.57 17.01 -1.37
C GLN A 208 -6.83 17.36 -0.57
N GLY A 209 -6.69 17.62 0.74
CA GLY A 209 -7.76 17.93 1.68
C GLY A 209 -7.86 16.89 2.79
N VAL A 210 -8.42 17.32 3.92
CA VAL A 210 -8.60 16.43 5.09
C VAL A 210 -9.60 15.32 4.80
N ASP A 211 -10.69 15.62 4.11
CA ASP A 211 -11.68 14.65 3.66
C ASP A 211 -11.09 13.62 2.68
N ALA A 212 -10.26 14.07 1.74
CA ALA A 212 -9.50 13.19 0.84
C ALA A 212 -8.53 12.29 1.62
N ALA A 213 -7.82 12.84 2.62
CA ALA A 213 -6.92 12.08 3.47
C ALA A 213 -7.66 10.99 4.27
N ILE A 214 -8.85 11.29 4.82
CA ILE A 214 -9.70 10.31 5.52
C ILE A 214 -10.13 9.20 4.56
N ALA A 215 -10.63 9.57 3.36
CA ALA A 215 -11.05 8.61 2.35
C ALA A 215 -9.88 7.71 1.93
N THR A 216 -8.72 8.30 1.64
CA THR A 216 -7.52 7.57 1.20
C THR A 216 -6.98 6.66 2.30
N GLY A 217 -6.93 7.13 3.54
CA GLY A 217 -6.53 6.29 4.69
C GLY A 217 -7.45 5.08 4.88
N THR A 218 -8.77 5.28 4.71
CA THR A 218 -9.74 4.18 4.79
C THR A 218 -9.61 3.20 3.63
N LEU A 219 -9.38 3.69 2.41
CA LEU A 219 -9.08 2.85 1.26
C LEU A 219 -7.77 2.08 1.46
N GLY A 220 -6.76 2.73 2.06
CA GLY A 220 -5.51 2.06 2.47
C GLY A 220 -5.75 0.90 3.42
N ALA A 221 -6.65 1.08 4.41
CA ALA A 221 -7.06 -0.01 5.31
C ALA A 221 -7.81 -1.12 4.56
N PHE A 222 -8.68 -0.77 3.62
CA PHE A 222 -9.40 -1.74 2.78
C PHE A 222 -8.43 -2.62 1.99
N TRP A 223 -7.51 -2.04 1.20
CA TRP A 223 -6.53 -2.82 0.42
C TRP A 223 -5.56 -3.59 1.32
N GLY A 224 -5.14 -3.00 2.44
CA GLY A 224 -4.33 -3.70 3.44
C GLY A 224 -5.04 -4.92 4.02
N LEU A 225 -6.34 -4.83 4.31
CA LEU A 225 -7.14 -5.95 4.78
C LEU A 225 -7.28 -7.04 3.71
N VAL A 226 -7.48 -6.66 2.44
CA VAL A 226 -7.47 -7.60 1.31
C VAL A 226 -6.12 -8.34 1.26
N TYR A 227 -5.00 -7.61 1.33
CA TYR A 227 -3.67 -8.21 1.37
C TYR A 227 -3.50 -9.18 2.55
N LEU A 228 -3.87 -8.79 3.76
CA LEU A 228 -3.73 -9.64 4.95
C LEU A 228 -4.52 -10.95 4.83
N ARG A 229 -5.70 -10.91 4.20
CA ARG A 229 -6.53 -12.11 3.96
C ARG A 229 -6.04 -12.95 2.79
N ARG A 230 -5.51 -12.32 1.74
CA ARG A 230 -5.10 -12.99 0.51
C ARG A 230 -3.63 -13.38 0.51
N ARG A 231 -2.79 -12.67 1.26
CA ARG A 231 -1.32 -12.77 1.23
C ARG A 231 -0.76 -12.64 -0.18
N SER A 232 -1.41 -11.79 -0.99
CA SER A 232 -1.04 -11.44 -2.37
C SER A 232 -1.41 -10.00 -2.64
N VAL A 233 -0.50 -9.25 -3.27
CA VAL A 233 -0.73 -7.85 -3.65
C VAL A 233 -1.53 -7.72 -4.96
N VAL A 234 -1.73 -8.80 -5.71
CA VAL A 234 -2.26 -8.73 -7.09
C VAL A 234 -3.67 -8.13 -7.11
N ALA A 235 -4.59 -8.61 -6.26
CA ALA A 235 -5.94 -8.06 -6.19
C ALA A 235 -5.95 -6.59 -5.71
N PRO A 236 -5.22 -6.21 -4.63
CA PRO A 236 -5.02 -4.80 -4.27
C PRO A 236 -4.46 -3.94 -5.41
N VAL A 237 -3.40 -4.36 -6.09
CA VAL A 237 -2.78 -3.62 -7.21
C VAL A 237 -3.78 -3.35 -8.33
N VAL A 238 -4.52 -4.38 -8.77
CA VAL A 238 -5.54 -4.22 -9.83
C VAL A 238 -6.64 -3.28 -9.38
N SER A 239 -7.14 -3.47 -8.14
CA SER A 239 -8.21 -2.62 -7.59
C SER A 239 -7.77 -1.17 -7.43
N HIS A 240 -6.59 -0.93 -6.86
CA HIS A 240 -6.07 0.42 -6.61
C HIS A 240 -5.73 1.14 -7.93
N SER A 241 -5.01 0.48 -8.84
CA SER A 241 -4.71 1.04 -10.16
C SER A 241 -6.00 1.37 -10.94
N GLY A 242 -6.98 0.48 -10.93
CA GLY A 242 -8.26 0.68 -11.58
C GLY A 242 -9.07 1.83 -10.97
N PHE A 243 -9.10 1.93 -9.64
CA PHE A 243 -9.71 3.05 -8.92
C PHE A 243 -9.09 4.39 -9.33
N ASN A 244 -7.76 4.50 -9.34
CA ASN A 244 -7.05 5.72 -9.72
C ASN A 244 -7.28 6.08 -11.20
N LEU A 245 -7.24 5.09 -12.10
CA LEU A 245 -7.51 5.33 -13.52
C LEU A 245 -8.94 5.82 -13.77
N LEU A 246 -9.94 5.26 -13.06
CA LEU A 246 -11.33 5.71 -13.20
C LEU A 246 -11.50 7.16 -12.74
N GLN A 247 -10.80 7.62 -11.71
CA GLN A 247 -10.82 9.03 -11.31
C GLN A 247 -10.25 9.95 -12.41
N ILE A 248 -9.17 9.55 -13.09
CA ILE A 248 -8.64 10.30 -14.23
C ILE A 248 -9.67 10.35 -15.37
N VAL A 249 -10.27 9.20 -15.71
CA VAL A 249 -11.32 9.14 -16.76
C VAL A 249 -12.52 10.01 -16.38
N GLN A 250 -12.99 9.93 -15.15
CA GLN A 250 -14.08 10.78 -14.64
C GLN A 250 -13.75 12.26 -14.81
N PHE A 251 -12.54 12.69 -14.40
CA PHE A 251 -12.12 14.08 -14.55
C PHE A 251 -12.07 14.51 -16.03
N LEU A 252 -11.55 13.67 -16.93
CA LEU A 252 -11.47 13.99 -18.36
C LEU A 252 -12.84 14.07 -19.04
N VAL A 253 -13.83 13.29 -18.57
CA VAL A 253 -15.19 13.24 -19.15
C VAL A 253 -16.10 14.31 -18.55
N VAL A 254 -16.02 14.51 -17.24
CA VAL A 254 -16.96 15.39 -16.51
C VAL A 254 -16.35 16.78 -16.24
N GLY A 255 -15.03 16.90 -16.29
CA GLY A 255 -14.32 18.17 -16.06
C GLY A 255 -14.35 18.63 -14.59
N LYS A 256 -14.69 17.73 -13.68
CA LYS A 256 -14.79 18.00 -12.24
C LYS A 256 -14.16 16.88 -11.42
#